data_6833656908b9b32abaaac7113dd9e510
#
_entry.id   6833656908b9b32abaaac7113dd9e510
#
_cell.length_a   1.000
_cell.length_b   1.000
_cell.length_c   1.000
_cell.angle_alpha   90.00
_cell.angle_beta   90.00
_cell.angle_gamma   90.00
#
_symmetry.space_group_name_H-M   'P 1'
#
loop_
_entity.id
_entity.type
_entity.pdbx_description
1 polymer ?
#
loop_
_entity_poly.entity_id
_entity_poly.type
_entity_poly.pdbx_seq_one_letter_code
_entity_poly.pdbx_strand_id
1 'polypeptide(L)'
;MSFKRFLLGAAAAAVSLATSAQATNPWTYDANDDRIGRIYYYERTNSDGSMDERVTVFRRDTTHIEVYKENGLCGRAALVTAQLDLETLSAPVITGGALQPDAQHIEFAFLELKPETGKVDMLVQLPDMELRNDVEIETANWTLFDFDLASFTVATPHLDNPEDGFGFGMALLWADPSAPDPLFWMGELTAEHVGQANRLGVMADEYRLTGSAFEIDLSTGDEGRLWLDGKDGHVVDAVLPVPNHPGYTDFRLRLLNVSDGGEVEWTALLRAHFEGCES
;
A
#
# COMPACT_ATOMS: atom_id res chain seq x y z
N MET A 1 -48.08 58.87 31.07
CA MET A 1 -46.66 58.46 31.19
C MET A 1 -46.61 56.93 31.23
N SER A 2 -46.25 56.35 30.15
CA SER A 2 -46.25 54.88 30.01
C SER A 2 -44.78 54.36 29.88
N PHE A 3 -44.33 53.60 30.88
CA PHE A 3 -42.99 52.98 30.89
C PHE A 3 -43.01 51.66 30.11
N LYS A 4 -42.35 51.59 28.96
CA LYS A 4 -42.05 50.34 28.24
C LYS A 4 -40.81 49.68 28.84
N ARG A 5 -40.99 48.51 29.42
CA ARG A 5 -39.87 47.64 29.85
C ARG A 5 -39.33 46.90 28.64
N PHE A 6 -38.04 47.09 28.32
CA PHE A 6 -37.25 46.27 27.38
C PHE A 6 -36.76 45.04 28.13
N LEU A 7 -37.16 43.85 27.68
CA LEU A 7 -36.56 42.59 28.05
C LEU A 7 -35.39 42.27 27.09
N LEU A 8 -34.16 42.32 27.60
CA LEU A 8 -33.02 41.76 26.89
C LEU A 8 -33.03 40.21 27.07
N GLY A 9 -33.26 39.50 25.98
CA GLY A 9 -33.04 38.04 25.92
C GLY A 9 -31.56 37.75 25.65
N ALA A 10 -30.88 37.14 26.60
CA ALA A 10 -29.52 36.59 26.39
C ALA A 10 -29.65 35.25 25.66
N ALA A 11 -29.21 35.20 24.39
CA ALA A 11 -29.06 33.95 23.67
C ALA A 11 -27.71 33.33 24.07
N ALA A 12 -27.76 32.24 24.81
CA ALA A 12 -26.57 31.39 25.08
C ALA A 12 -26.29 30.57 23.83
N ALA A 13 -25.19 30.89 23.14
CA ALA A 13 -24.64 30.03 22.06
C ALA A 13 -23.94 28.84 22.69
N ALA A 14 -24.55 27.66 22.55
CA ALA A 14 -23.89 26.38 22.88
C ALA A 14 -22.82 26.09 21.81
N VAL A 15 -21.56 26.28 22.16
CA VAL A 15 -20.44 25.81 21.35
C VAL A 15 -20.33 24.29 21.56
N SER A 16 -20.79 23.51 20.59
CA SER A 16 -20.52 22.09 20.53
C SER A 16 -19.05 21.88 20.19
N LEU A 17 -18.25 21.53 21.19
CA LEU A 17 -16.91 20.99 20.97
C LEU A 17 -17.10 19.61 20.34
N ALA A 18 -16.94 19.52 19.04
CA ALA A 18 -16.72 18.24 18.38
C ALA A 18 -15.36 17.73 18.86
N THR A 19 -15.36 16.78 19.81
CA THR A 19 -14.20 15.96 20.09
C THR A 19 -13.96 15.11 18.85
N SER A 20 -12.90 15.39 18.09
CA SER A 20 -12.37 14.46 17.12
C SER A 20 -12.01 13.19 17.90
N ALA A 21 -12.81 12.12 17.74
CA ALA A 21 -12.40 10.80 18.16
C ALA A 21 -11.09 10.53 17.38
N GLN A 22 -9.97 10.39 18.09
CA GLN A 22 -8.77 9.83 17.48
C GLN A 22 -9.20 8.45 16.95
N ALA A 23 -9.07 8.24 15.64
CA ALA A 23 -9.30 6.94 15.05
C ALA A 23 -8.40 5.96 15.80
N THR A 24 -9.00 4.98 16.47
CA THR A 24 -8.24 3.90 17.10
C THR A 24 -7.51 3.16 15.98
N ASN A 25 -6.23 2.83 16.19
CA ASN A 25 -5.47 2.01 15.26
C ASN A 25 -6.26 0.70 15.02
N PRO A 26 -6.69 0.38 13.79
CA PRO A 26 -7.50 -0.80 13.52
C PRO A 26 -6.68 -2.10 13.46
N TRP A 27 -5.36 -2.01 13.67
CA TRP A 27 -4.44 -3.12 13.55
C TRP A 27 -3.84 -3.48 14.90
N THR A 28 -3.80 -4.76 15.21
CA THR A 28 -3.05 -5.30 16.37
C THR A 28 -2.24 -6.50 15.90
N TYR A 29 -0.92 -6.39 15.96
CA TYR A 29 -0.06 -7.50 15.57
C TYR A 29 -0.31 -8.72 16.46
N ASP A 30 -0.65 -9.85 15.83
CA ASP A 30 -0.72 -11.17 16.46
C ASP A 30 0.19 -12.15 15.69
N ALA A 31 1.14 -12.74 16.39
CA ALA A 31 2.06 -13.73 15.81
C ALA A 31 1.35 -15.01 15.31
N ASN A 32 0.12 -15.29 15.76
CA ASN A 32 -0.67 -16.42 15.28
C ASN A 32 -1.26 -16.17 13.88
N ASP A 33 -1.47 -14.90 13.54
CA ASP A 33 -1.99 -14.48 12.23
C ASP A 33 -0.87 -14.16 11.24
N ASP A 34 0.38 -14.07 11.72
CA ASP A 34 1.54 -13.84 10.86
C ASP A 34 1.84 -15.09 10.01
N ARG A 35 2.03 -14.88 8.73
CA ARG A 35 2.26 -15.92 7.72
C ARG A 35 3.71 -15.89 7.23
N ILE A 36 4.67 -15.97 8.18
CA ILE A 36 6.11 -16.04 7.86
C ILE A 36 6.40 -17.22 6.93
N GLY A 37 7.18 -16.96 5.89
CA GLY A 37 7.52 -17.95 4.86
C GLY A 37 6.51 -18.03 3.71
N ARG A 38 5.38 -17.30 3.77
CA ARG A 38 4.36 -17.28 2.73
C ARG A 38 4.77 -16.40 1.56
N ILE A 39 4.46 -16.87 0.35
CA ILE A 39 4.68 -16.18 -0.92
C ILE A 39 3.32 -15.97 -1.58
N TYR A 40 3.02 -14.73 -1.94
CA TYR A 40 1.80 -14.33 -2.65
C TYR A 40 2.16 -13.94 -4.08
N TYR A 41 1.56 -14.59 -5.06
CA TYR A 41 1.76 -14.35 -6.48
C TYR A 41 0.61 -13.52 -7.02
N TYR A 42 0.90 -12.32 -7.49
CA TYR A 42 -0.09 -11.42 -8.06
C TYR A 42 0.17 -11.13 -9.54
N GLU A 43 -0.88 -10.75 -10.21
CA GLU A 43 -0.85 -10.04 -11.49
C GLU A 43 -1.37 -8.62 -11.26
N ARG A 44 -0.57 -7.65 -11.64
CA ARG A 44 -0.91 -6.24 -11.64
C ARG A 44 -1.22 -5.80 -13.07
N THR A 45 -2.36 -5.13 -13.30
CA THR A 45 -2.80 -4.65 -14.63
C THR A 45 -3.54 -3.33 -14.49
N ASN A 46 -3.89 -2.71 -15.61
CA ASN A 46 -5.03 -1.80 -15.65
C ASN A 46 -6.33 -2.60 -15.47
N SER A 47 -7.43 -1.92 -15.12
CA SER A 47 -8.75 -2.55 -14.93
C SER A 47 -9.27 -3.25 -16.19
N ASP A 48 -8.84 -2.82 -17.37
CA ASP A 48 -9.17 -3.43 -18.65
C ASP A 48 -8.30 -4.67 -19.01
N GLY A 49 -7.33 -5.01 -18.13
CA GLY A 49 -6.42 -6.13 -18.31
C GLY A 49 -5.18 -5.82 -19.15
N SER A 50 -4.97 -4.58 -19.56
CA SER A 50 -3.74 -4.16 -20.25
C SER A 50 -2.59 -3.92 -19.27
N MET A 51 -1.36 -3.84 -19.79
CA MET A 51 -0.15 -3.51 -19.01
C MET A 51 0.12 -4.52 -17.88
N ASP A 52 0.17 -5.80 -18.22
CA ASP A 52 0.41 -6.85 -17.22
C ASP A 52 1.84 -6.85 -16.68
N GLU A 53 1.95 -7.00 -15.38
CA GLU A 53 3.18 -7.14 -14.60
C GLU A 53 2.98 -8.24 -13.55
N ARG A 54 4.01 -9.03 -13.29
CA ARG A 54 4.01 -10.00 -12.18
C ARG A 54 4.58 -9.32 -10.93
N VAL A 55 3.83 -9.42 -9.85
CA VAL A 55 4.23 -8.92 -8.53
C VAL A 55 4.17 -10.09 -7.56
N THR A 56 5.30 -10.43 -6.96
CA THR A 56 5.36 -11.53 -5.99
C THR A 56 5.85 -10.99 -4.67
N VAL A 57 5.07 -11.23 -3.61
CA VAL A 57 5.35 -10.75 -2.25
C VAL A 57 5.77 -11.92 -1.38
N PHE A 58 6.89 -11.80 -0.70
CA PHE A 58 7.41 -12.77 0.24
C PHE A 58 7.46 -12.22 1.67
N ARG A 59 6.76 -12.88 2.58
CA ARG A 59 6.85 -12.58 4.02
C ARG A 59 8.07 -13.30 4.59
N ARG A 60 9.25 -12.62 4.62
CA ARG A 60 10.53 -13.22 5.02
C ARG A 60 10.57 -13.58 6.50
N ASP A 61 10.24 -12.62 7.35
CA ASP A 61 10.17 -12.77 8.81
C ASP A 61 9.16 -11.78 9.40
N THR A 62 9.12 -11.62 10.73
CA THR A 62 8.15 -10.76 11.42
C THR A 62 8.22 -9.28 11.03
N THR A 63 9.35 -8.81 10.55
CA THR A 63 9.57 -7.40 10.21
C THR A 63 9.99 -7.16 8.77
N HIS A 64 10.26 -8.20 7.98
CA HIS A 64 10.75 -8.02 6.62
C HIS A 64 9.83 -8.67 5.59
N ILE A 65 9.58 -7.91 4.53
CA ILE A 65 8.94 -8.38 3.31
C ILE A 65 9.84 -8.06 2.11
N GLU A 66 9.74 -8.90 1.08
CA GLU A 66 10.39 -8.68 -0.20
C GLU A 66 9.37 -8.74 -1.32
N VAL A 67 9.57 -7.92 -2.34
CA VAL A 67 8.70 -7.85 -3.51
C VAL A 67 9.56 -7.97 -4.76
N TYR A 68 9.24 -8.97 -5.56
CA TYR A 68 9.81 -9.18 -6.87
C TYR A 68 8.80 -8.75 -7.93
N LYS A 69 9.23 -7.87 -8.85
CA LYS A 69 8.41 -7.34 -9.96
C LYS A 69 9.08 -7.62 -11.29
N GLU A 70 8.32 -8.12 -12.26
CA GLU A 70 8.84 -8.41 -13.60
C GLU A 70 7.77 -8.31 -14.69
N ASN A 71 8.18 -7.93 -15.89
CA ASN A 71 7.37 -7.86 -17.10
C ASN A 71 7.85 -8.90 -18.15
N GLY A 72 8.25 -10.08 -17.70
CA GLY A 72 8.79 -11.17 -18.52
C GLY A 72 10.21 -11.57 -18.15
N LEU A 73 10.51 -12.85 -18.32
CA LEU A 73 11.81 -13.42 -18.01
C LEU A 73 12.92 -12.79 -18.87
N CYS A 74 14.15 -12.81 -18.36
CA CYS A 74 15.35 -12.26 -19.00
C CYS A 74 15.36 -10.74 -19.18
N GLY A 75 14.29 -10.07 -18.77
CA GLY A 75 14.17 -8.62 -18.80
C GLY A 75 14.75 -7.93 -17.56
N ARG A 76 14.38 -6.68 -17.38
CA ARG A 76 14.63 -5.99 -16.12
C ARG A 76 13.63 -6.48 -15.08
N ALA A 77 14.13 -6.74 -13.88
CA ALA A 77 13.29 -7.06 -12.73
C ALA A 77 13.72 -6.22 -11.52
N ALA A 78 12.75 -5.83 -10.73
CA ALA A 78 12.99 -5.15 -9.48
C ALA A 78 12.92 -6.15 -8.33
N LEU A 79 13.81 -6.00 -7.35
CA LEU A 79 13.69 -6.59 -6.03
C LEU A 79 13.64 -5.45 -5.02
N VAL A 80 12.53 -5.37 -4.31
CA VAL A 80 12.28 -4.32 -3.30
C VAL A 80 12.15 -5.00 -1.95
N THR A 81 12.83 -4.46 -0.94
CA THR A 81 12.73 -4.93 0.43
C THR A 81 12.08 -3.88 1.31
N ALA A 82 11.31 -4.28 2.31
CA ALA A 82 10.74 -3.35 3.27
C ALA A 82 10.81 -3.91 4.69
N GLN A 83 11.06 -2.99 5.63
CA GLN A 83 10.98 -3.26 7.05
C GLN A 83 9.64 -2.74 7.57
N LEU A 84 8.87 -3.60 8.25
CA LEU A 84 7.59 -3.25 8.85
C LEU A 84 7.75 -2.76 10.28
N ASP A 85 6.94 -1.79 10.63
CA ASP A 85 6.66 -1.42 12.02
C ASP A 85 5.44 -2.22 12.49
N LEU A 86 5.60 -3.04 13.52
CA LEU A 86 4.53 -3.92 14.02
C LEU A 86 3.44 -3.18 14.83
N GLU A 87 3.67 -1.92 15.21
CA GLU A 87 2.65 -1.12 15.90
C GLU A 87 1.66 -0.48 14.92
N THR A 88 2.16 -0.08 13.74
CA THR A 88 1.36 0.58 12.71
C THR A 88 1.12 -0.31 11.48
N LEU A 89 1.85 -1.43 11.38
CA LEU A 89 1.89 -2.34 10.23
C LEU A 89 2.18 -1.62 8.90
N SER A 90 2.79 -0.46 8.98
CA SER A 90 3.32 0.31 7.85
C SER A 90 4.76 -0.13 7.54
N ALA A 91 5.28 0.29 6.40
CA ALA A 91 6.66 0.01 6.01
C ALA A 91 7.51 1.31 6.09
N PRO A 92 8.08 1.65 7.27
CA PRO A 92 8.86 2.87 7.46
C PRO A 92 10.19 2.87 6.71
N VAL A 93 10.72 1.72 6.30
CA VAL A 93 11.94 1.62 5.50
C VAL A 93 11.66 0.74 4.29
N ILE A 94 11.93 1.28 3.09
CA ILE A 94 11.79 0.56 1.82
C ILE A 94 13.06 0.79 1.00
N THR A 95 13.64 -0.29 0.47
CA THR A 95 14.81 -0.26 -0.39
C THR A 95 14.51 -0.95 -1.72
N GLY A 96 14.58 -0.20 -2.81
CA GLY A 96 14.38 -0.70 -4.17
C GLY A 96 15.70 -0.96 -4.87
N GLY A 97 15.77 -2.03 -5.66
CA GLY A 97 16.96 -2.41 -6.40
C GLY A 97 16.66 -3.18 -7.67
N ALA A 98 17.69 -3.34 -8.52
CA ALA A 98 17.64 -4.18 -9.70
C ALA A 98 18.07 -5.61 -9.35
N LEU A 99 17.20 -6.59 -9.61
CA LEU A 99 17.51 -8.01 -9.38
C LEU A 99 18.73 -8.45 -10.20
N GLN A 100 19.57 -9.28 -9.61
CA GLN A 100 20.78 -9.85 -10.21
C GLN A 100 20.67 -11.37 -10.33
N PRO A 101 21.48 -12.01 -11.24
CA PRO A 101 21.44 -13.45 -11.45
C PRO A 101 21.75 -14.33 -10.21
N ASP A 102 22.42 -13.79 -9.21
CA ASP A 102 22.72 -14.47 -7.95
C ASP A 102 21.59 -14.36 -6.92
N ALA A 103 20.43 -13.82 -7.33
CA ALA A 103 19.26 -13.53 -6.49
C ALA A 103 19.52 -12.42 -5.45
N GLN A 104 20.54 -11.60 -5.65
CA GLN A 104 20.74 -10.35 -4.92
C GLN A 104 20.17 -9.17 -5.71
N HIS A 105 20.19 -7.97 -5.13
CA HIS A 105 19.84 -6.77 -5.87
C HIS A 105 20.93 -5.70 -5.77
N ILE A 106 21.02 -4.86 -6.79
CA ILE A 106 21.80 -3.61 -6.73
C ILE A 106 20.82 -2.53 -6.30
N GLU A 107 20.98 -2.06 -5.08
CA GLU A 107 20.11 -1.04 -4.47
C GLU A 107 20.35 0.32 -5.11
N PHE A 108 19.27 1.06 -5.38
CA PHE A 108 19.34 2.41 -5.93
C PHE A 108 18.25 3.36 -5.42
N ALA A 109 17.22 2.86 -4.77
CA ALA A 109 16.13 3.66 -4.23
C ALA A 109 15.95 3.37 -2.73
N PHE A 110 15.90 4.42 -1.93
CA PHE A 110 15.83 4.35 -0.48
C PHE A 110 14.73 5.28 0.01
N LEU A 111 13.78 4.77 0.78
CA LEU A 111 12.76 5.54 1.46
C LEU A 111 12.84 5.22 2.95
N GLU A 112 12.84 6.26 3.79
CA GLU A 112 12.92 6.09 5.23
C GLU A 112 12.04 7.13 5.94
N LEU A 113 11.08 6.65 6.74
CA LEU A 113 10.30 7.49 7.64
C LEU A 113 11.21 8.00 8.76
N LYS A 114 11.24 9.31 8.96
CA LYS A 114 11.93 9.98 10.07
C LYS A 114 10.91 10.27 11.18
N PRO A 115 10.88 9.47 12.26
CA PRO A 115 9.87 9.62 13.32
C PRO A 115 9.84 11.01 13.96
N GLU A 116 11.01 11.67 14.04
CA GLU A 116 11.14 13.01 14.65
C GLU A 116 10.47 14.12 13.84
N THR A 117 10.26 13.92 12.54
CA THR A 117 9.64 14.91 11.64
C THR A 117 8.31 14.45 11.07
N GLY A 118 7.99 13.15 11.14
CA GLY A 118 6.83 12.55 10.48
C GLY A 118 6.95 12.51 8.95
N LYS A 119 8.17 12.66 8.40
CA LYS A 119 8.40 12.69 6.96
C LYS A 119 9.07 11.41 6.48
N VAL A 120 8.73 10.99 5.28
CA VAL A 120 9.49 10.00 4.52
C VAL A 120 10.50 10.73 3.63
N ASP A 121 11.78 10.49 3.89
CA ASP A 121 12.87 10.92 3.03
C ASP A 121 13.07 9.91 1.91
N MET A 122 13.20 10.40 0.68
CA MET A 122 13.51 9.59 -0.50
C MET A 122 14.87 9.95 -1.07
N LEU A 123 15.65 8.92 -1.42
CA LEU A 123 16.87 9.03 -2.20
C LEU A 123 16.82 7.99 -3.32
N VAL A 124 16.94 8.43 -4.59
CA VAL A 124 17.18 7.56 -5.74
C VAL A 124 18.53 7.89 -6.34
N GLN A 125 19.40 6.89 -6.41
CA GLN A 125 20.77 7.01 -6.93
C GLN A 125 20.96 6.11 -8.16
N LEU A 126 21.04 6.72 -9.33
CA LEU A 126 21.39 6.05 -10.58
C LEU A 126 22.75 6.57 -11.06
N PRO A 127 23.45 5.88 -11.99
CA PRO A 127 24.81 6.28 -12.42
C PRO A 127 24.96 7.75 -12.82
N ASP A 128 23.93 8.32 -13.46
CA ASP A 128 23.97 9.68 -13.99
C ASP A 128 22.89 10.60 -13.35
N MET A 129 22.23 10.16 -12.28
CA MET A 129 21.15 10.91 -11.67
C MET A 129 21.02 10.62 -10.18
N GLU A 130 20.86 11.67 -9.39
CA GLU A 130 20.42 11.60 -8.00
C GLU A 130 19.13 12.41 -7.83
N LEU A 131 18.11 11.79 -7.26
CA LEU A 131 16.87 12.45 -6.88
C LEU A 131 16.71 12.39 -5.38
N ARG A 132 16.34 13.52 -4.77
CA ARG A 132 15.95 13.62 -3.37
C ARG A 132 14.60 14.32 -3.27
N ASN A 133 13.76 13.81 -2.42
CA ASN A 133 12.49 14.42 -2.07
C ASN A 133 12.12 14.01 -0.64
N ASP A 134 11.20 14.72 -0.02
CA ASP A 134 10.59 14.31 1.23
C ASP A 134 9.08 14.59 1.20
N VAL A 135 8.32 13.80 1.91
CA VAL A 135 6.86 13.98 2.05
C VAL A 135 6.45 13.76 3.50
N GLU A 136 5.56 14.63 4.00
CA GLU A 136 4.93 14.47 5.30
C GLU A 136 3.88 13.36 5.25
N ILE A 137 3.92 12.44 6.22
CA ILE A 137 2.96 11.35 6.40
C ILE A 137 1.93 11.79 7.44
N GLU A 138 0.69 11.90 7.02
CA GLU A 138 -0.38 12.49 7.84
C GLU A 138 -1.06 11.49 8.78
N THR A 139 -0.86 10.17 8.57
CA THR A 139 -1.43 9.12 9.41
C THR A 139 -0.42 7.99 9.67
N ALA A 140 -0.49 7.37 10.84
CA ALA A 140 0.42 6.30 11.23
C ALA A 140 0.26 5.03 10.36
N ASN A 141 -0.98 4.71 10.00
CA ASN A 141 -1.29 3.56 9.13
C ASN A 141 -1.28 4.02 7.67
N TRP A 142 -0.20 3.75 6.96
CA TRP A 142 -0.05 4.15 5.57
C TRP A 142 0.66 3.09 4.74
N THR A 143 0.49 3.17 3.43
CA THR A 143 1.18 2.31 2.46
C THR A 143 1.82 3.16 1.35
N LEU A 144 2.96 2.71 0.84
CA LEU A 144 3.52 3.23 -0.40
C LEU A 144 2.80 2.53 -1.56
N PHE A 145 2.09 3.28 -2.39
CA PHE A 145 1.25 2.70 -3.45
C PHE A 145 2.07 2.11 -4.61
N ASP A 146 3.24 2.68 -4.89
CA ASP A 146 4.22 2.12 -5.83
C ASP A 146 4.74 0.73 -5.39
N PHE A 147 4.54 0.35 -4.13
CA PHE A 147 4.87 -0.96 -3.58
C PHE A 147 3.76 -2.01 -3.79
N ASP A 148 2.77 -1.74 -4.68
CA ASP A 148 1.69 -2.64 -5.13
C ASP A 148 0.90 -3.28 -3.98
N LEU A 149 0.60 -2.52 -2.93
CA LEU A 149 -0.09 -2.99 -1.72
C LEU A 149 0.62 -4.16 -1.00
N ALA A 150 1.93 -4.35 -1.21
CA ALA A 150 2.65 -5.48 -0.63
C ALA A 150 2.71 -5.41 0.91
N SER A 151 3.01 -4.24 1.50
CA SER A 151 2.94 -4.05 2.95
C SER A 151 1.52 -4.24 3.47
N PHE A 152 0.53 -3.77 2.69
CA PHE A 152 -0.88 -3.89 3.01
C PHE A 152 -1.34 -5.35 3.06
N THR A 153 -0.92 -6.18 2.09
CA THR A 153 -1.26 -7.61 2.03
C THR A 153 -0.80 -8.39 3.28
N VAL A 154 0.29 -7.97 3.92
CA VAL A 154 0.78 -8.61 5.14
C VAL A 154 0.28 -7.95 6.42
N ALA A 155 -0.26 -6.72 6.32
CA ALA A 155 -0.86 -6.00 7.43
C ALA A 155 -2.34 -6.39 7.67
N THR A 156 -3.11 -6.57 6.60
CA THR A 156 -4.56 -6.83 6.69
C THR A 156 -4.97 -8.10 7.45
N PRO A 157 -4.15 -9.18 7.55
CA PRO A 157 -4.40 -10.28 8.49
C PRO A 157 -4.50 -9.89 9.96
N HIS A 158 -3.99 -8.72 10.34
CA HIS A 158 -3.95 -8.20 11.71
C HIS A 158 -5.05 -7.16 12.00
N LEU A 159 -6.08 -7.07 11.15
CA LEU A 159 -7.26 -6.24 11.42
C LEU A 159 -8.02 -6.80 12.63
N ASP A 160 -8.28 -5.96 13.64
CA ASP A 160 -9.00 -6.38 14.87
C ASP A 160 -10.43 -6.83 14.57
N ASN A 161 -11.15 -6.04 13.75
CA ASN A 161 -12.53 -6.28 13.38
C ASN A 161 -12.74 -5.93 11.90
N PRO A 162 -12.47 -6.84 10.96
CA PRO A 162 -12.60 -6.56 9.53
C PRO A 162 -13.97 -6.01 9.11
N GLU A 163 -15.07 -6.43 9.79
CA GLU A 163 -16.42 -5.99 9.48
C GLU A 163 -16.70 -4.52 9.85
N ASP A 164 -15.92 -3.92 10.75
CA ASP A 164 -16.08 -2.50 11.14
C ASP A 164 -15.51 -1.54 10.07
N GLY A 165 -14.77 -2.08 9.09
CA GLY A 165 -14.00 -1.28 8.15
C GLY A 165 -12.77 -0.66 8.80
N PHE A 166 -11.97 0.06 8.01
CA PHE A 166 -10.73 0.65 8.48
C PHE A 166 -10.30 1.85 7.61
N GLY A 167 -9.40 2.70 8.17
CA GLY A 167 -8.80 3.81 7.46
C GLY A 167 -7.29 3.62 7.30
N PHE A 168 -6.74 4.13 6.21
CA PHE A 168 -5.31 4.16 5.94
C PHE A 168 -4.92 5.28 4.99
N GLY A 169 -3.66 5.69 5.05
CA GLY A 169 -3.12 6.68 4.14
C GLY A 169 -2.34 6.08 2.98
N MET A 170 -2.16 6.86 1.93
CA MET A 170 -1.39 6.48 0.75
C MET A 170 -0.36 7.55 0.38
N ALA A 171 0.88 7.13 0.19
CA ALA A 171 1.92 7.89 -0.48
C ALA A 171 2.25 7.24 -1.82
N LEU A 172 2.68 8.02 -2.80
CA LEU A 172 3.06 7.52 -4.13
C LEU A 172 4.45 8.00 -4.51
N LEU A 173 5.30 7.07 -4.90
CA LEU A 173 6.52 7.35 -5.64
C LEU A 173 6.22 7.28 -7.14
N TRP A 174 6.11 8.44 -7.77
CA TRP A 174 5.87 8.56 -9.21
C TRP A 174 7.20 8.59 -9.95
N ALA A 175 7.59 7.45 -10.50
CA ALA A 175 8.89 7.24 -11.13
C ALA A 175 9.00 7.93 -12.52
N ASP A 176 8.62 9.20 -12.61
CA ASP A 176 8.82 10.06 -13.77
C ASP A 176 9.88 11.12 -13.44
N PRO A 177 11.06 11.10 -14.08
CA PRO A 177 12.13 12.07 -13.80
C PRO A 177 11.74 13.54 -14.12
N SER A 178 10.66 13.75 -14.87
CA SER A 178 10.15 15.08 -15.19
C SER A 178 9.15 15.60 -14.15
N ALA A 179 8.67 14.75 -13.24
CA ALA A 179 7.76 15.15 -12.17
C ALA A 179 8.48 16.10 -11.20
N PRO A 180 7.86 17.24 -10.85
CA PRO A 180 8.44 18.20 -9.90
C PRO A 180 8.59 17.60 -8.49
N ASP A 181 7.64 16.77 -8.09
CA ASP A 181 7.57 16.11 -6.80
C ASP A 181 7.34 14.61 -7.02
N PRO A 182 8.44 13.81 -7.15
CA PRO A 182 8.31 12.38 -7.46
C PRO A 182 7.76 11.55 -6.31
N LEU A 183 7.86 12.01 -5.06
CA LEU A 183 7.24 11.39 -3.89
C LEU A 183 6.22 12.37 -3.29
N PHE A 184 4.96 11.95 -3.19
CA PHE A 184 3.92 12.80 -2.63
C PHE A 184 2.88 12.00 -1.83
N TRP A 185 2.24 12.71 -0.88
CA TRP A 185 1.09 12.19 -0.15
C TRP A 185 -0.16 12.30 -1.01
N MET A 186 -0.82 11.18 -1.24
CA MET A 186 -2.07 11.15 -2.02
C MET A 186 -3.27 11.54 -1.17
N GLY A 187 -3.24 11.21 0.13
CA GLY A 187 -4.34 11.38 1.06
C GLY A 187 -4.72 10.09 1.79
N GLU A 188 -5.90 10.10 2.39
CA GLU A 188 -6.44 8.97 3.15
C GLU A 188 -7.56 8.26 2.40
N LEU A 189 -7.73 6.98 2.70
CA LEU A 189 -8.85 6.15 2.26
C LEU A 189 -9.56 5.55 3.47
N THR A 190 -10.88 5.41 3.31
CA THR A 190 -11.74 4.60 4.18
C THR A 190 -12.17 3.37 3.42
N ALA A 191 -11.95 2.19 4.01
CA ALA A 191 -12.45 0.91 3.56
C ALA A 191 -13.74 0.59 4.33
N GLU A 192 -14.88 0.73 3.68
CA GLU A 192 -16.19 0.37 4.22
C GLU A 192 -16.52 -1.08 3.86
N HIS A 193 -16.75 -1.93 4.86
CA HIS A 193 -17.13 -3.33 4.62
C HIS A 193 -18.51 -3.42 3.96
N VAL A 194 -18.60 -4.09 2.83
CA VAL A 194 -19.84 -4.25 2.04
C VAL A 194 -20.51 -5.60 2.32
N GLY A 195 -19.72 -6.61 2.66
CA GLY A 195 -20.15 -7.98 2.90
C GLY A 195 -19.15 -8.99 2.37
N GLN A 196 -19.56 -10.24 2.29
CA GLN A 196 -18.75 -11.33 1.76
C GLN A 196 -19.20 -11.76 0.37
N ALA A 197 -18.23 -12.04 -0.50
CA ALA A 197 -18.46 -12.52 -1.86
C ALA A 197 -17.44 -13.59 -2.26
N ASN A 198 -17.81 -14.47 -3.19
CA ASN A 198 -16.82 -15.33 -3.82
C ASN A 198 -15.99 -14.50 -4.81
N ARG A 199 -14.69 -14.38 -4.55
CA ARG A 199 -13.75 -13.68 -5.41
C ARG A 199 -12.59 -14.59 -5.77
N LEU A 200 -12.35 -14.83 -7.05
CA LEU A 200 -11.27 -15.70 -7.55
C LEU A 200 -11.28 -17.13 -6.93
N GLY A 201 -12.48 -17.63 -6.57
CA GLY A 201 -12.65 -18.97 -6.01
C GLY A 201 -12.52 -19.06 -4.49
N VAL A 202 -12.26 -17.97 -3.79
CA VAL A 202 -12.25 -17.89 -2.33
C VAL A 202 -13.38 -17.04 -1.81
N MET A 203 -13.84 -17.28 -0.58
CA MET A 203 -14.74 -16.37 0.13
C MET A 203 -13.93 -15.20 0.66
N ALA A 204 -14.27 -14.01 0.21
CA ALA A 204 -13.54 -12.78 0.54
C ALA A 204 -14.48 -11.73 1.14
N ASP A 205 -13.95 -10.96 2.08
CA ASP A 205 -14.58 -9.75 2.58
C ASP A 205 -14.40 -8.63 1.56
N GLU A 206 -15.50 -8.03 1.10
CA GLU A 206 -15.49 -6.95 0.12
C GLU A 206 -15.56 -5.60 0.81
N TYR A 207 -14.72 -4.67 0.38
CA TYR A 207 -14.70 -3.29 0.86
C TYR A 207 -14.85 -2.31 -0.30
N ARG A 208 -15.62 -1.25 -0.04
CA ARG A 208 -15.64 -0.05 -0.85
C ARG A 208 -14.60 0.93 -0.31
N LEU A 209 -13.72 1.40 -1.18
CA LEU A 209 -12.70 2.39 -0.84
C LEU A 209 -13.13 3.76 -1.34
N THR A 210 -13.10 4.77 -0.46
CA THR A 210 -13.36 6.18 -0.79
C THR A 210 -12.45 7.09 0.04
N GLY A 211 -12.14 8.28 -0.46
CA GLY A 211 -11.37 9.26 0.30
C GLY A 211 -10.50 10.15 -0.57
N SER A 212 -9.77 11.05 0.09
CA SER A 212 -8.97 12.11 -0.56
C SER A 212 -7.84 11.57 -1.43
N ALA A 213 -7.37 10.34 -1.21
CA ALA A 213 -6.36 9.72 -2.08
C ALA A 213 -6.84 9.50 -3.53
N PHE A 214 -8.15 9.57 -3.78
CA PHE A 214 -8.73 9.52 -5.13
C PHE A 214 -9.08 10.90 -5.70
N GLU A 215 -8.81 12.00 -4.98
CA GLU A 215 -9.09 13.37 -5.41
C GLU A 215 -7.90 14.03 -6.14
N ILE A 216 -6.87 13.26 -6.49
CA ILE A 216 -5.69 13.72 -7.22
C ILE A 216 -5.92 13.76 -8.74
N ASP A 217 -5.14 14.57 -9.45
CA ASP A 217 -5.26 14.74 -10.92
C ASP A 217 -5.05 13.45 -11.73
N LEU A 218 -4.39 12.44 -11.14
CA LEU A 218 -4.17 11.13 -11.78
C LEU A 218 -5.39 10.21 -11.69
N SER A 219 -6.39 10.54 -10.87
CA SER A 219 -7.55 9.69 -10.65
C SER A 219 -8.52 9.69 -11.82
N THR A 220 -9.06 8.52 -12.13
CA THR A 220 -10.12 8.31 -13.13
C THR A 220 -11.50 8.13 -12.51
N GLY A 221 -11.61 8.17 -11.17
CA GLY A 221 -12.85 7.99 -10.42
C GLY A 221 -12.67 8.27 -8.94
N ASP A 222 -13.72 8.14 -8.17
CA ASP A 222 -13.81 8.50 -6.74
C ASP A 222 -14.03 7.28 -5.82
N GLU A 223 -14.10 6.07 -6.38
CA GLU A 223 -14.35 4.86 -5.63
C GLU A 223 -13.45 3.70 -6.11
N GLY A 224 -12.87 2.97 -5.16
CA GLY A 224 -12.15 1.72 -5.41
C GLY A 224 -12.83 0.52 -4.75
N ARG A 225 -12.30 -0.66 -5.00
CA ARG A 225 -12.74 -1.92 -4.40
C ARG A 225 -11.54 -2.72 -3.91
N LEU A 226 -11.71 -3.37 -2.76
CA LEU A 226 -10.72 -4.26 -2.17
C LEU A 226 -11.42 -5.54 -1.71
N TRP A 227 -10.79 -6.68 -1.93
CA TRP A 227 -11.25 -7.98 -1.43
C TRP A 227 -10.12 -8.61 -0.62
N LEU A 228 -10.40 -8.92 0.64
CA LEU A 228 -9.50 -9.62 1.54
C LEU A 228 -9.97 -11.06 1.71
N ASP A 229 -9.03 -12.02 1.78
CA ASP A 229 -9.38 -13.41 2.08
C ASP A 229 -10.09 -13.50 3.44
N GLY A 230 -11.31 -14.07 3.45
CA GLY A 230 -12.14 -14.12 4.65
C GLY A 230 -11.61 -15.02 5.77
N LYS A 231 -10.54 -15.78 5.50
CA LYS A 231 -9.90 -16.67 6.48
C LYS A 231 -8.53 -16.16 6.91
N ASP A 232 -7.68 -15.80 5.94
CA ASP A 232 -6.28 -15.45 6.15
C ASP A 232 -6.01 -13.93 6.02
N GLY A 233 -7.02 -13.13 5.66
CA GLY A 233 -6.99 -11.66 5.68
C GLY A 233 -6.17 -10.98 4.58
N HIS A 234 -5.38 -11.69 3.77
CA HIS A 234 -4.53 -11.09 2.73
C HIS A 234 -5.34 -10.56 1.54
N VAL A 235 -4.74 -9.69 0.75
CA VAL A 235 -5.38 -9.15 -0.46
C VAL A 235 -5.62 -10.25 -1.50
N VAL A 236 -6.86 -10.38 -1.96
CA VAL A 236 -7.28 -11.30 -3.05
C VAL A 236 -7.41 -10.56 -4.37
N ASP A 237 -8.03 -9.40 -4.37
CA ASP A 237 -8.19 -8.52 -5.53
C ASP A 237 -8.30 -7.07 -5.03
N ALA A 238 -7.78 -6.14 -5.80
CA ALA A 238 -7.95 -4.71 -5.56
C ALA A 238 -8.12 -3.99 -6.90
N VAL A 239 -9.05 -3.03 -6.95
CA VAL A 239 -9.27 -2.17 -8.11
C VAL A 239 -9.35 -0.73 -7.61
N LEU A 240 -8.41 0.11 -8.04
CA LEU A 240 -8.35 1.51 -7.65
C LEU A 240 -8.37 2.41 -8.89
N PRO A 241 -9.05 3.56 -8.83
CA PRO A 241 -9.20 4.46 -9.97
C PRO A 241 -7.96 5.35 -10.21
N VAL A 242 -6.82 5.00 -9.67
CA VAL A 242 -5.56 5.74 -9.79
C VAL A 242 -4.44 4.79 -10.23
N PRO A 243 -3.54 5.21 -11.13
CA PRO A 243 -2.35 4.46 -11.48
C PRO A 243 -1.29 4.60 -10.37
N ASN A 244 -0.43 3.58 -10.21
CA ASN A 244 0.73 3.64 -9.32
C ASN A 244 2.08 3.73 -10.06
N HIS A 245 2.06 3.70 -11.41
CA HIS A 245 3.25 3.89 -12.25
C HIS A 245 2.92 4.70 -13.50
N PRO A 246 3.88 5.46 -14.06
CA PRO A 246 3.74 6.09 -15.37
C PRO A 246 3.38 5.08 -16.47
N GLY A 247 2.46 5.46 -17.35
CA GLY A 247 2.02 4.62 -18.46
C GLY A 247 0.78 3.77 -18.17
N TYR A 248 0.40 3.61 -16.91
CA TYR A 248 -0.88 3.00 -16.52
C TYR A 248 -1.98 4.07 -16.41
N THR A 249 -3.24 3.65 -16.48
CA THR A 249 -4.42 4.53 -16.36
C THR A 249 -5.15 4.37 -15.03
N ASP A 250 -5.03 3.20 -14.44
CA ASP A 250 -5.62 2.83 -13.15
C ASP A 250 -4.84 1.63 -12.56
N PHE A 251 -5.37 0.99 -11.53
CA PHE A 251 -4.70 -0.10 -10.84
C PHE A 251 -5.64 -1.27 -10.59
N ARG A 252 -5.18 -2.45 -10.93
CA ARG A 252 -5.75 -3.71 -10.48
C ARG A 252 -4.65 -4.66 -10.02
N LEU A 253 -4.81 -5.23 -8.81
CA LEU A 253 -3.96 -6.29 -8.27
C LEU A 253 -4.81 -7.54 -8.06
N ARG A 254 -4.44 -8.65 -8.68
CA ARG A 254 -5.19 -9.90 -8.64
C ARG A 254 -4.32 -11.04 -8.14
N LEU A 255 -4.74 -11.72 -7.07
CA LEU A 255 -4.06 -12.91 -6.56
C LEU A 255 -4.18 -14.07 -7.56
N LEU A 256 -3.06 -14.70 -7.85
CA LEU A 256 -2.98 -15.88 -8.73
C LEU A 256 -2.75 -17.15 -7.92
N ASN A 257 -1.91 -17.08 -6.91
CA ASN A 257 -1.51 -18.24 -6.09
C ASN A 257 -0.96 -17.77 -4.74
N VAL A 258 -0.99 -18.68 -3.76
CA VAL A 258 -0.32 -18.56 -2.47
C VAL A 258 0.50 -19.82 -2.25
N SER A 259 1.74 -19.68 -1.77
CA SER A 259 2.62 -20.80 -1.44
C SER A 259 3.22 -20.61 -0.05
N ASP A 260 3.42 -21.72 0.66
CA ASP A 260 4.16 -21.76 1.93
C ASP A 260 5.60 -22.32 1.72
N GLY A 261 6.17 -22.17 0.50
CA GLY A 261 7.48 -22.72 0.11
C GLY A 261 8.70 -22.01 0.71
N GLY A 262 8.49 -20.88 1.36
CA GLY A 262 9.49 -20.16 2.14
C GLY A 262 10.69 -19.68 1.33
N GLU A 263 11.82 -19.50 2.02
CA GLU A 263 13.08 -18.98 1.47
C GLU A 263 13.61 -19.81 0.28
N VAL A 264 13.39 -21.13 0.30
CA VAL A 264 13.89 -22.02 -0.76
C VAL A 264 13.18 -21.75 -2.08
N GLU A 265 11.84 -21.66 -2.03
CA GLU A 265 11.03 -21.36 -3.22
C GLU A 265 11.29 -19.90 -3.67
N TRP A 266 11.37 -18.97 -2.74
CA TRP A 266 11.68 -17.56 -3.04
C TRP A 266 13.00 -17.41 -3.81
N THR A 267 14.10 -17.98 -3.27
CA THR A 267 15.41 -17.91 -3.91
C THR A 267 15.40 -18.60 -5.29
N ALA A 268 14.71 -19.74 -5.42
CA ALA A 268 14.57 -20.42 -6.71
C ALA A 268 13.81 -19.55 -7.73
N LEU A 269 12.73 -18.86 -7.32
CA LEU A 269 11.97 -17.94 -8.16
C LEU A 269 12.85 -16.82 -8.70
N LEU A 270 13.62 -16.14 -7.83
CA LEU A 270 14.48 -15.03 -8.24
C LEU A 270 15.56 -15.48 -9.23
N ARG A 271 16.16 -16.65 -9.04
CA ARG A 271 17.16 -17.21 -9.96
C ARG A 271 16.57 -17.62 -11.30
N ALA A 272 15.36 -18.20 -11.27
CA ALA A 272 14.65 -18.63 -12.49
C ALA A 272 14.38 -17.48 -13.47
N HIS A 273 14.35 -16.23 -13.00
CA HIS A 273 14.22 -15.05 -13.87
C HIS A 273 15.29 -15.00 -14.97
N PHE A 274 16.51 -15.45 -14.67
CA PHE A 274 17.65 -15.42 -15.58
C PHE A 274 18.00 -16.78 -16.20
N GLU A 275 17.26 -17.85 -15.86
CA GLU A 275 17.52 -19.17 -16.41
C GLU A 275 17.21 -19.23 -17.92
N GLY A 276 18.20 -19.68 -18.69
CA GLY A 276 18.08 -19.79 -20.16
C GLY A 276 18.22 -18.49 -20.90
N CYS A 277 18.56 -17.39 -20.23
CA CYS A 277 18.81 -16.11 -20.87
C CYS A 277 20.14 -16.10 -21.60
N GLU A 278 20.18 -15.55 -22.80
CA GLU A 278 21.44 -15.31 -23.51
C GLU A 278 22.23 -14.19 -22.79
N SER A 279 23.49 -14.47 -22.47
CA SER A 279 24.42 -13.55 -21.78
C SER A 279 25.03 -12.54 -22.75
#